data_1a87f71c6072423077c9cc2ca5e66815
#
_entry.id   1a87f71c6072423077c9cc2ca5e66815
#
_cell.length_a   1.000
_cell.length_b   1.000
_cell.length_c   1.000
_cell.angle_alpha   90.00
_cell.angle_beta   90.00
_cell.angle_gamma   90.00
#
_symmetry.space_group_name_H-M   'P 1'
#
loop_
_entity.id
_entity.type
_entity.pdbx_description
1 polymer ?
#
loop_
_entity_poly.entity_id
_entity_poly.type
_entity_poly.pdbx_seq_one_letter_code
_entity_poly.pdbx_strand_id
1 'polypeptide(L)'
;MGQVMLVTVLLPTRHRTHLVERTVRSLLDLANDPAQIEIAVAYDEDDTESHDYFTSTSWVTLVADYGAELQVHKTPAWGYQDLHNYYNLLAGRAQGKWLLVWNDDALMKSAGWDTMVKQEQDYMGMLHMITENYRPKFALFPLIPQKWVDLFGSVSLSNSNDSWIHHICLEANAIKLIDAVVFHDRADLTGNNLDQTYLNRTNQKKLYKSESMRQIRHEWAQRLIEYRTQL
;
A
#
# COMPACT_ATOMS: atom_id res chain seq x y z
N MET A 1 -16.26 -8.12 -21.01
CA MET A 1 -16.03 -7.09 -19.96
C MET A 1 -15.01 -7.69 -19.02
N GLY A 2 -13.85 -7.05 -18.83
CA GLY A 2 -12.85 -7.53 -17.86
C GLY A 2 -13.44 -7.55 -16.45
N GLN A 3 -13.01 -8.50 -15.63
CA GLN A 3 -13.41 -8.57 -14.24
C GLN A 3 -12.90 -7.30 -13.54
N VAL A 4 -13.76 -6.61 -12.81
CA VAL A 4 -13.36 -5.42 -12.03
C VAL A 4 -12.65 -5.89 -10.77
N MET A 5 -11.36 -5.57 -10.63
CA MET A 5 -10.59 -5.88 -9.42
C MET A 5 -11.16 -5.13 -8.21
N LEU A 6 -11.21 -5.80 -7.07
CA LEU A 6 -11.64 -5.19 -5.80
C LEU A 6 -10.47 -4.40 -5.18
N VAL A 7 -9.32 -5.03 -5.06
CA VAL A 7 -8.14 -4.43 -4.41
C VAL A 7 -6.91 -4.57 -5.29
N THR A 8 -6.17 -3.49 -5.49
CA THR A 8 -4.78 -3.54 -5.93
C THR A 8 -3.86 -3.33 -4.72
N VAL A 9 -2.99 -4.30 -4.47
CA VAL A 9 -1.94 -4.22 -3.46
C VAL A 9 -0.74 -3.51 -4.06
N LEU A 10 -0.43 -2.32 -3.58
CA LEU A 10 0.72 -1.52 -4.02
C LEU A 10 1.95 -1.93 -3.19
N LEU A 11 2.88 -2.66 -3.79
CA LEU A 11 3.98 -3.33 -3.08
C LEU A 11 5.35 -2.96 -3.66
N PRO A 12 5.95 -1.83 -3.23
CA PRO A 12 7.35 -1.56 -3.52
C PRO A 12 8.26 -2.46 -2.68
N THR A 13 9.37 -2.91 -3.27
CA THR A 13 10.36 -3.75 -2.58
C THR A 13 11.77 -3.51 -3.11
N ARG A 14 12.79 -3.91 -2.32
CA ARG A 14 14.19 -3.88 -2.72
C ARG A 14 14.98 -4.94 -1.95
N HIS A 15 15.63 -5.89 -2.64
CA HIS A 15 16.46 -6.97 -2.07
C HIS A 15 15.73 -7.80 -1.00
N ARG A 16 14.42 -8.04 -1.16
CA ARG A 16 13.57 -8.70 -0.16
C ARG A 16 12.56 -9.66 -0.78
N THR A 17 12.96 -10.37 -1.84
CA THR A 17 12.07 -11.28 -2.59
C THR A 17 11.39 -12.31 -1.69
N HIS A 18 12.12 -12.88 -0.71
CA HIS A 18 11.57 -13.82 0.26
C HIS A 18 10.48 -13.20 1.18
N LEU A 19 10.58 -11.90 1.49
CA LEU A 19 9.55 -11.20 2.25
C LEU A 19 8.33 -10.95 1.38
N VAL A 20 8.53 -10.58 0.10
CA VAL A 20 7.45 -10.38 -0.86
C VAL A 20 6.63 -11.66 -1.04
N GLU A 21 7.28 -12.82 -1.22
CA GLU A 21 6.55 -14.08 -1.34
C GLU A 21 5.70 -14.35 -0.11
N ARG A 22 6.30 -14.21 1.08
CA ARG A 22 5.61 -14.43 2.35
C ARG A 22 4.41 -13.52 2.54
N THR A 23 4.57 -12.22 2.23
CA THR A 23 3.50 -11.24 2.38
C THR A 23 2.37 -11.46 1.38
N VAL A 24 2.70 -11.75 0.11
CA VAL A 24 1.70 -12.03 -0.93
C VAL A 24 0.91 -13.29 -0.62
N ARG A 25 1.57 -14.38 -0.20
CA ARG A 25 0.87 -15.58 0.27
C ARG A 25 -0.09 -15.25 1.41
N SER A 26 0.32 -14.46 2.41
CA SER A 26 -0.54 -14.11 3.54
C SER A 26 -1.81 -13.34 3.12
N LEU A 27 -1.72 -12.53 2.08
CA LEU A 27 -2.86 -11.80 1.51
C LEU A 27 -3.78 -12.74 0.74
N LEU A 28 -3.24 -13.59 -0.13
CA LEU A 28 -4.01 -14.44 -1.03
C LEU A 28 -4.61 -15.67 -0.30
N ASP A 29 -3.86 -16.30 0.62
CA ASP A 29 -4.35 -17.44 1.43
C ASP A 29 -5.55 -17.06 2.32
N LEU A 30 -5.60 -15.80 2.77
CA LEU A 30 -6.62 -15.30 3.68
C LEU A 30 -7.75 -14.52 2.99
N ALA A 31 -7.68 -14.33 1.69
CA ALA A 31 -8.76 -13.75 0.91
C ALA A 31 -9.87 -14.78 0.64
N ASN A 32 -11.13 -14.34 0.65
CA ASN A 32 -12.25 -15.16 0.23
C ASN A 32 -12.34 -15.29 -1.30
N ASP A 33 -11.90 -14.27 -2.03
CA ASP A 33 -11.90 -14.26 -3.50
C ASP A 33 -10.58 -13.65 -4.03
N PRO A 34 -9.48 -14.43 -4.01
CA PRO A 34 -8.19 -13.97 -4.50
C PRO A 34 -8.21 -13.49 -5.96
N ALA A 35 -9.14 -14.01 -6.77
CA ALA A 35 -9.28 -13.59 -8.16
C ALA A 35 -9.75 -12.14 -8.34
N GLN A 36 -10.20 -11.47 -7.29
CA GLN A 36 -10.49 -10.03 -7.29
C GLN A 36 -9.33 -9.17 -6.74
N ILE A 37 -8.15 -9.78 -6.53
CA ILE A 37 -6.97 -9.10 -6.00
C ILE A 37 -5.93 -8.96 -7.11
N GLU A 38 -5.40 -7.78 -7.27
CA GLU A 38 -4.25 -7.48 -8.10
C GLU A 38 -3.02 -7.21 -7.22
N ILE A 39 -1.93 -7.90 -7.50
CA ILE A 39 -0.63 -7.68 -6.88
C ILE A 39 0.22 -6.82 -7.80
N ALA A 40 0.47 -5.58 -7.45
CA ALA A 40 1.28 -4.65 -8.21
C ALA A 40 2.61 -4.41 -7.50
N VAL A 41 3.71 -4.96 -8.06
CA VAL A 41 5.07 -4.89 -7.49
C VAL A 41 5.90 -3.86 -8.23
N ALA A 42 6.67 -3.07 -7.50
CA ALA A 42 7.71 -2.21 -8.06
C ALA A 42 9.07 -2.48 -7.40
N TYR A 43 10.12 -2.56 -8.20
CA TYR A 43 11.50 -2.77 -7.74
C TYR A 43 12.49 -1.92 -8.55
N ASP A 44 13.65 -1.62 -7.95
CA ASP A 44 14.67 -0.77 -8.55
C ASP A 44 15.43 -1.47 -9.68
N GLU A 45 15.83 -0.73 -10.71
CA GLU A 45 16.54 -1.26 -11.88
C GLU A 45 17.92 -1.85 -11.59
N ASP A 46 18.54 -1.43 -10.48
CA ASP A 46 19.81 -1.94 -9.97
C ASP A 46 19.67 -3.15 -9.02
N ASP A 47 18.43 -3.57 -8.73
CA ASP A 47 18.13 -4.75 -7.92
C ASP A 47 17.98 -5.98 -8.81
N THR A 48 19.12 -6.60 -9.12
CA THR A 48 19.17 -7.79 -9.98
C THR A 48 18.51 -9.02 -9.36
N GLU A 49 18.55 -9.17 -8.04
CA GLU A 49 17.88 -10.26 -7.33
C GLU A 49 16.36 -10.20 -7.51
N SER A 50 15.77 -9.01 -7.29
CA SER A 50 14.35 -8.80 -7.52
C SER A 50 13.99 -8.96 -8.99
N HIS A 51 14.84 -8.51 -9.92
CA HIS A 51 14.63 -8.71 -11.35
C HIS A 51 14.52 -10.19 -11.70
N ASP A 52 15.50 -11.00 -11.31
CA ASP A 52 15.54 -12.43 -11.62
C ASP A 52 14.35 -13.17 -10.97
N TYR A 53 13.99 -12.80 -9.76
CA TYR A 53 12.84 -13.39 -9.07
C TYR A 53 11.52 -13.06 -9.73
N PHE A 54 11.21 -11.79 -9.98
CA PHE A 54 9.93 -11.37 -10.53
C PHE A 54 9.73 -11.69 -12.02
N THR A 55 10.81 -11.99 -12.74
CA THR A 55 10.75 -12.52 -14.12
C THR A 55 10.72 -14.05 -14.17
N SER A 56 10.87 -14.73 -13.03
CA SER A 56 10.87 -16.19 -12.96
C SER A 56 9.45 -16.77 -13.14
N THR A 57 9.41 -17.98 -13.74
CA THR A 57 8.15 -18.72 -13.86
C THR A 57 7.53 -19.04 -12.50
N SER A 58 8.34 -19.31 -11.47
CA SER A 58 7.86 -19.64 -10.13
C SER A 58 7.04 -18.51 -9.51
N TRP A 59 7.47 -17.25 -9.67
CA TRP A 59 6.72 -16.09 -9.19
C TRP A 59 5.39 -15.89 -9.92
N VAL A 60 5.43 -15.96 -11.26
CA VAL A 60 4.23 -15.81 -12.08
C VAL A 60 3.21 -16.92 -11.78
N THR A 61 3.69 -18.16 -11.67
CA THR A 61 2.83 -19.31 -11.33
C THR A 61 2.23 -19.16 -9.93
N LEU A 62 3.02 -18.71 -8.95
CA LEU A 62 2.54 -18.51 -7.59
C LEU A 62 1.30 -17.62 -7.55
N VAL A 63 1.33 -16.47 -8.20
CA VAL A 63 0.17 -15.56 -8.20
C VAL A 63 -1.00 -16.12 -9.04
N ALA A 64 -0.69 -16.74 -10.19
CA ALA A 64 -1.67 -17.32 -11.08
C ALA A 64 -2.42 -18.50 -10.44
N ASP A 65 -1.78 -19.29 -9.57
CA ASP A 65 -2.42 -20.42 -8.87
C ASP A 65 -3.58 -19.98 -7.96
N TYR A 66 -3.57 -18.72 -7.51
CA TYR A 66 -4.69 -18.10 -6.78
C TYR A 66 -5.74 -17.47 -7.72
N GLY A 67 -5.48 -17.42 -9.03
CA GLY A 67 -6.30 -16.67 -9.97
C GLY A 67 -6.18 -15.15 -9.84
N ALA A 68 -5.24 -14.66 -9.06
CA ALA A 68 -4.99 -13.24 -8.84
C ALA A 68 -4.27 -12.60 -10.05
N GLU A 69 -4.46 -11.31 -10.24
CA GLU A 69 -3.76 -10.55 -11.28
C GLU A 69 -2.39 -10.07 -10.80
N LEU A 70 -1.43 -9.99 -11.72
CA LEU A 70 -0.06 -9.59 -11.42
C LEU A 70 0.41 -8.47 -12.34
N GLN A 71 0.95 -7.42 -11.74
CA GLN A 71 1.73 -6.40 -12.42
C GLN A 71 3.12 -6.30 -11.79
N VAL A 72 4.17 -6.23 -12.61
CA VAL A 72 5.55 -6.07 -12.16
C VAL A 72 6.19 -4.90 -12.91
N HIS A 73 6.75 -3.96 -12.15
CA HIS A 73 7.33 -2.73 -12.69
C HIS A 73 8.77 -2.54 -12.23
N LYS A 74 9.68 -2.55 -13.20
CA LYS A 74 11.05 -2.10 -13.01
C LYS A 74 11.09 -0.59 -13.05
N THR A 75 11.70 0.04 -12.05
CA THR A 75 11.74 1.49 -11.88
C THR A 75 13.18 2.00 -11.82
N PRO A 76 13.42 3.29 -12.05
CA PRO A 76 14.69 3.90 -11.64
C PRO A 76 14.96 3.63 -10.16
N ALA A 77 16.22 3.60 -9.76
CA ALA A 77 16.62 3.38 -8.37
C ALA A 77 16.28 4.60 -7.49
N TRP A 78 14.98 4.80 -7.23
CA TRP A 78 14.52 5.92 -6.41
C TRP A 78 14.89 5.78 -4.94
N GLY A 79 14.96 4.54 -4.44
CA GLY A 79 15.28 4.26 -3.05
C GLY A 79 14.23 4.75 -2.06
N TYR A 80 14.55 4.62 -0.77
CA TYR A 80 13.59 4.93 0.30
C TYR A 80 13.19 6.42 0.37
N GLN A 81 14.05 7.33 -0.08
CA GLN A 81 13.76 8.77 -0.04
C GLN A 81 12.58 9.15 -0.92
N ASP A 82 12.46 8.48 -2.04
CA ASP A 82 11.44 8.71 -3.05
C ASP A 82 10.38 7.59 -3.08
N LEU A 83 10.16 6.93 -1.93
CA LEU A 83 9.23 5.82 -1.77
C LEU A 83 7.82 6.14 -2.31
N HIS A 84 7.39 7.40 -2.24
CA HIS A 84 6.11 7.84 -2.80
C HIS A 84 6.02 7.66 -4.33
N ASN A 85 7.14 7.74 -5.06
CA ASN A 85 7.14 7.58 -6.51
C ASN A 85 6.74 6.15 -6.91
N TYR A 86 7.16 5.14 -6.15
CA TYR A 86 6.73 3.75 -6.40
C TYR A 86 5.23 3.59 -6.21
N TYR A 87 4.68 4.07 -5.08
CA TYR A 87 3.24 3.99 -4.83
C TYR A 87 2.43 4.77 -5.86
N ASN A 88 2.89 5.95 -6.27
CA ASN A 88 2.22 6.75 -7.29
C ASN A 88 2.24 6.08 -8.67
N LEU A 89 3.38 5.46 -9.05
CA LEU A 89 3.49 4.68 -10.28
C LEU A 89 2.51 3.51 -10.28
N LEU A 90 2.51 2.71 -9.21
CA LEU A 90 1.65 1.53 -9.09
C LEU A 90 0.17 1.92 -9.09
N ALA A 91 -0.20 2.96 -8.33
CA ALA A 91 -1.57 3.44 -8.25
C ALA A 91 -2.10 3.99 -9.58
N GLY A 92 -1.24 4.63 -10.38
CA GLY A 92 -1.60 5.11 -11.72
C GLY A 92 -1.86 4.00 -12.74
N ARG A 93 -1.53 2.75 -12.42
CA ARG A 93 -1.72 1.56 -13.27
C ARG A 93 -2.67 0.53 -12.66
N ALA A 94 -3.09 0.75 -11.43
CA ALA A 94 -3.95 -0.13 -10.67
C ALA A 94 -5.34 -0.27 -11.30
N GLN A 95 -5.90 -1.47 -11.24
CA GLN A 95 -7.23 -1.81 -11.75
C GLN A 95 -8.26 -2.00 -10.62
N GLY A 96 -7.81 -2.04 -9.37
CA GLY A 96 -8.66 -2.23 -8.20
C GLY A 96 -9.48 -1.00 -7.85
N LYS A 97 -10.69 -1.22 -7.35
CA LYS A 97 -11.50 -0.16 -6.74
C LYS A 97 -10.84 0.45 -5.50
N TRP A 98 -10.06 -0.37 -4.80
CA TRP A 98 -9.30 -0.01 -3.62
C TRP A 98 -7.81 -0.18 -3.84
N LEU A 99 -7.01 0.73 -3.32
CA LEU A 99 -5.56 0.71 -3.33
C LEU A 99 -5.07 0.44 -1.91
N LEU A 100 -4.42 -0.69 -1.69
CA LEU A 100 -3.80 -1.04 -0.43
C LEU A 100 -2.32 -0.62 -0.46
N VAL A 101 -1.95 0.38 0.31
CA VAL A 101 -0.55 0.78 0.52
C VAL A 101 0.09 -0.26 1.45
N TRP A 102 0.98 -1.09 0.91
CA TRP A 102 1.50 -2.27 1.60
C TRP A 102 3.03 -2.31 1.65
N ASN A 103 3.58 -3.02 2.63
CA ASN A 103 5.01 -3.22 2.80
C ASN A 103 5.36 -4.71 2.71
N ASP A 104 6.57 -5.03 2.24
CA ASP A 104 7.06 -6.40 2.09
C ASP A 104 7.25 -7.14 3.43
N ASP A 105 7.37 -6.42 4.55
CA ASP A 105 7.47 -6.94 5.91
C ASP A 105 6.13 -6.97 6.68
N ALA A 106 5.01 -6.83 5.99
CA ALA A 106 3.66 -6.93 6.58
C ALA A 106 3.02 -8.29 6.29
N LEU A 107 2.21 -8.80 7.22
CA LEU A 107 1.48 -10.06 7.06
C LEU A 107 0.00 -9.85 7.38
N MET A 108 -0.87 -10.20 6.45
CA MET A 108 -2.30 -10.30 6.72
C MET A 108 -2.56 -11.41 7.73
N LYS A 109 -3.45 -11.18 8.70
CA LYS A 109 -3.81 -12.13 9.77
C LYS A 109 -5.31 -12.46 9.78
N SER A 110 -6.13 -11.69 9.10
CA SER A 110 -7.59 -11.89 9.09
C SER A 110 -8.05 -12.62 7.83
N ALA A 111 -8.69 -13.77 8.01
CA ALA A 111 -9.40 -14.44 6.93
C ALA A 111 -10.58 -13.57 6.45
N GLY A 112 -10.82 -13.53 5.15
CA GLY A 112 -11.90 -12.77 4.53
C GLY A 112 -11.71 -11.25 4.58
N TRP A 113 -10.48 -10.78 4.70
CA TRP A 113 -10.17 -9.34 4.74
C TRP A 113 -10.69 -8.58 3.50
N ASP A 114 -10.66 -9.22 2.34
CA ASP A 114 -11.19 -8.71 1.07
C ASP A 114 -12.72 -8.50 1.12
N THR A 115 -13.43 -9.40 1.79
CA THR A 115 -14.88 -9.27 2.00
C THR A 115 -15.20 -8.06 2.92
N MET A 116 -14.38 -7.81 3.94
CA MET A 116 -14.51 -6.62 4.79
C MET A 116 -14.33 -5.34 3.98
N VAL A 117 -13.36 -5.31 3.06
CA VAL A 117 -13.15 -4.19 2.13
C VAL A 117 -14.34 -4.05 1.16
N LYS A 118 -14.87 -5.15 0.65
CA LYS A 118 -16.02 -5.15 -0.28
C LYS A 118 -17.28 -4.56 0.33
N GLN A 119 -17.50 -4.72 1.63
CA GLN A 119 -18.63 -4.12 2.35
C GLN A 119 -18.57 -2.58 2.36
N GLU A 120 -17.40 -2.01 2.14
CA GLU A 120 -17.13 -0.58 2.16
C GLU A 120 -16.97 0.04 0.76
N GLN A 121 -17.45 -0.64 -0.28
CA GLN A 121 -17.17 -0.30 -1.69
C GLN A 121 -17.52 1.13 -2.11
N ASP A 122 -18.45 1.79 -1.41
CA ASP A 122 -18.92 3.15 -1.71
C ASP A 122 -18.34 4.20 -0.73
N TYR A 123 -17.48 3.76 0.20
CA TYR A 123 -16.90 4.69 1.16
C TYR A 123 -15.79 5.52 0.53
N MET A 124 -15.92 6.83 0.56
CA MET A 124 -14.89 7.76 0.10
C MET A 124 -14.08 8.30 1.29
N GLY A 125 -12.99 7.61 1.57
CA GLY A 125 -12.06 7.88 2.67
C GLY A 125 -11.07 6.76 2.82
N MET A 126 -10.36 6.73 3.94
CA MET A 126 -9.39 5.68 4.26
C MET A 126 -10.02 4.60 5.12
N LEU A 127 -9.89 3.34 4.71
CA LEU A 127 -10.10 2.20 5.60
C LEU A 127 -8.81 1.93 6.37
N HIS A 128 -8.94 1.79 7.67
CA HIS A 128 -7.83 1.55 8.60
C HIS A 128 -7.93 0.14 9.17
N MET A 129 -6.88 -0.67 8.97
CA MET A 129 -6.73 -2.01 9.55
C MET A 129 -6.03 -1.95 10.91
N ILE A 130 -6.31 -2.92 11.77
CA ILE A 130 -5.69 -3.05 13.08
C ILE A 130 -4.28 -3.63 12.92
N THR A 131 -3.26 -3.00 13.51
CA THR A 131 -1.93 -3.59 13.59
C THR A 131 -1.76 -4.30 14.92
N GLU A 132 -1.56 -5.63 14.89
CA GLU A 132 -1.54 -6.51 16.06
C GLU A 132 -0.44 -6.15 17.06
N ASN A 133 0.79 -6.01 16.55
CA ASN A 133 2.00 -5.82 17.36
C ASN A 133 2.44 -4.36 17.52
N TYR A 134 1.68 -3.42 16.99
CA TYR A 134 2.02 -2.01 17.06
C TYR A 134 0.75 -1.14 16.96
N ARG A 135 0.54 -0.27 17.92
CA ARG A 135 -0.61 0.65 17.93
C ARG A 135 -0.14 2.10 17.71
N PRO A 136 0.19 2.50 16.49
CA PRO A 136 0.57 3.86 16.19
C PRO A 136 -0.65 4.79 16.31
N LYS A 137 -0.36 6.09 16.41
CA LYS A 137 -1.41 7.13 16.33
C LYS A 137 -1.96 7.35 14.91
N PHE A 138 -1.47 6.59 13.92
CA PHE A 138 -1.85 6.70 12.51
C PHE A 138 -1.91 5.32 11.85
N ALA A 139 -2.63 5.20 10.75
CA ALA A 139 -2.72 3.98 9.96
C ALA A 139 -1.38 3.64 9.30
N LEU A 140 -0.93 2.39 9.39
CA LEU A 140 0.30 1.93 8.75
C LEU A 140 0.07 1.36 7.35
N PHE A 141 -1.10 0.78 7.12
CA PHE A 141 -1.47 0.11 5.87
C PHE A 141 -2.82 0.66 5.40
N PRO A 142 -2.85 1.93 4.95
CA PRO A 142 -4.11 2.54 4.52
C PRO A 142 -4.62 1.89 3.24
N LEU A 143 -5.93 1.59 3.23
CA LEU A 143 -6.67 1.36 2.00
C LEU A 143 -7.39 2.66 1.62
N ILE A 144 -7.17 3.11 0.39
CA ILE A 144 -7.83 4.28 -0.19
C ILE A 144 -8.57 3.88 -1.47
N PRO A 145 -9.71 4.49 -1.79
CA PRO A 145 -10.39 4.19 -3.05
C PRO A 145 -9.56 4.70 -4.25
N GLN A 146 -9.68 4.05 -5.42
CA GLN A 146 -9.04 4.52 -6.67
C GLN A 146 -9.40 5.98 -6.98
N LYS A 147 -10.59 6.42 -6.61
CA LYS A 147 -11.04 7.82 -6.68
C LYS A 147 -10.13 8.82 -5.98
N TRP A 148 -9.31 8.38 -5.03
CA TRP A 148 -8.28 9.21 -4.41
C TRP A 148 -7.25 9.71 -5.45
N VAL A 149 -6.81 8.81 -6.34
CA VAL A 149 -5.86 9.18 -7.41
C VAL A 149 -6.53 10.09 -8.43
N ASP A 150 -7.80 9.85 -8.77
CA ASP A 150 -8.57 10.74 -9.63
C ASP A 150 -8.68 12.16 -9.04
N LEU A 151 -8.87 12.23 -7.71
CA LEU A 151 -9.03 13.50 -7.01
C LEU A 151 -7.74 14.28 -6.83
N PHE A 152 -6.63 13.60 -6.49
CA PHE A 152 -5.37 14.24 -6.08
C PHE A 152 -4.24 14.10 -7.10
N GLY A 153 -4.36 13.21 -8.08
CA GLY A 153 -3.33 12.92 -9.07
C GLY A 153 -2.22 11.98 -8.57
N SER A 154 -2.24 11.61 -7.27
CA SER A 154 -1.22 10.75 -6.66
C SER A 154 -1.68 10.18 -5.32
N VAL A 155 -1.02 9.15 -4.84
CA VAL A 155 -1.24 8.57 -3.50
C VAL A 155 -0.70 9.52 -2.42
N SER A 156 0.52 10.02 -2.63
CA SER A 156 1.25 10.83 -1.66
C SER A 156 2.32 11.67 -2.34
N LEU A 157 2.72 12.76 -1.69
CA LEU A 157 3.85 13.60 -2.09
C LEU A 157 5.05 13.47 -1.12
N SER A 158 5.06 12.42 -0.31
CA SER A 158 6.09 12.19 0.70
C SER A 158 6.34 10.71 0.90
N ASN A 159 7.58 10.32 1.21
CA ASN A 159 7.93 8.94 1.56
C ASN A 159 7.25 8.42 2.84
N SER A 160 6.63 9.30 3.63
CA SER A 160 5.76 8.95 4.76
C SER A 160 4.31 8.79 4.28
N ASN A 161 4.08 7.87 3.34
CA ASN A 161 2.82 7.69 2.63
C ASN A 161 1.64 7.41 3.59
N ASP A 162 1.84 6.55 4.56
CA ASP A 162 0.91 6.21 5.62
C ASP A 162 0.45 7.44 6.41
N SER A 163 1.43 8.21 6.89
CA SER A 163 1.17 9.46 7.63
C SER A 163 0.54 10.54 6.77
N TRP A 164 0.92 10.62 5.48
CA TRP A 164 0.33 11.56 4.52
C TRP A 164 -1.18 11.33 4.37
N ILE A 165 -1.55 10.11 4.04
CA ILE A 165 -2.95 9.73 3.85
C ILE A 165 -3.74 9.89 5.15
N HIS A 166 -3.16 9.40 6.27
CA HIS A 166 -3.82 9.45 7.57
C HIS A 166 -4.17 10.88 7.99
N HIS A 167 -3.23 11.84 7.86
CA HIS A 167 -3.50 13.22 8.30
C HIS A 167 -4.56 13.92 7.45
N ILE A 168 -4.60 13.66 6.14
CA ILE A 168 -5.63 14.20 5.25
C ILE A 168 -7.00 13.63 5.65
N CYS A 169 -7.09 12.30 5.83
CA CYS A 169 -8.34 11.66 6.21
C CYS A 169 -8.78 11.99 7.64
N LEU A 170 -7.84 12.21 8.56
CA LEU A 170 -8.16 12.64 9.93
C LEU A 170 -8.81 14.04 9.92
N GLU A 171 -8.23 14.97 9.19
CA GLU A 171 -8.76 16.35 9.07
C GLU A 171 -10.10 16.35 8.34
N ALA A 172 -10.26 15.51 7.33
CA ALA A 172 -11.52 15.37 6.59
C ALA A 172 -12.59 14.54 7.31
N ASN A 173 -12.35 14.04 8.52
CA ASN A 173 -13.20 13.07 9.21
C ASN A 173 -13.60 11.89 8.31
N ALA A 174 -12.60 11.32 7.62
CA ALA A 174 -12.77 10.34 6.56
C ALA A 174 -11.97 9.05 6.85
N ILE A 175 -11.92 8.63 8.11
CA ILE A 175 -11.29 7.38 8.54
C ILE A 175 -12.37 6.42 9.00
N LYS A 176 -12.35 5.19 8.50
CA LYS A 176 -13.21 4.10 8.95
C LYS A 176 -12.34 2.91 9.34
N LEU A 177 -12.51 2.40 10.57
CA LEU A 177 -11.86 1.18 11.03
C LEU A 177 -12.56 -0.03 10.43
N ILE A 178 -11.79 -1.02 9.98
CA ILE A 178 -12.27 -2.37 9.62
C ILE A 178 -11.55 -3.40 10.48
N ASP A 179 -12.20 -4.54 10.76
CA ASP A 179 -11.70 -5.57 11.69
C ASP A 179 -10.60 -6.46 11.08
N ALA A 180 -9.99 -6.04 9.97
CA ALA A 180 -8.83 -6.71 9.40
C ALA A 180 -7.58 -6.44 10.24
N VAL A 181 -6.85 -7.50 10.56
CA VAL A 181 -5.66 -7.47 11.42
C VAL A 181 -4.41 -7.73 10.59
N VAL A 182 -3.36 -6.94 10.82
CA VAL A 182 -2.06 -7.05 10.17
C VAL A 182 -0.96 -7.19 11.21
N PHE A 183 -0.01 -8.09 10.99
CA PHE A 183 1.22 -8.17 11.76
C PHE A 183 2.34 -7.46 10.98
N HIS A 184 3.04 -6.51 11.61
CA HIS A 184 4.13 -5.78 11.00
C HIS A 184 5.48 -6.32 11.49
N ASP A 185 6.13 -7.14 10.68
CA ASP A 185 7.41 -7.78 10.99
C ASP A 185 8.62 -6.85 10.75
N ARG A 186 8.45 -5.58 11.15
CA ARG A 186 9.47 -4.55 10.99
C ARG A 186 10.57 -4.69 12.05
N ALA A 187 11.83 -4.47 11.67
CA ALA A 187 13.01 -4.73 12.48
C ALA A 187 12.98 -4.10 13.89
N ASP A 188 12.49 -2.87 14.03
CA ASP A 188 12.39 -2.21 15.34
C ASP A 188 11.26 -2.70 16.23
N LEU A 189 10.35 -3.52 15.71
CA LEU A 189 9.24 -4.12 16.47
C LEU A 189 9.50 -5.56 16.86
N THR A 190 10.18 -6.31 15.99
CA THR A 190 10.34 -7.77 16.14
C THR A 190 11.78 -8.22 16.28
N GLY A 191 12.74 -7.37 15.91
CA GLY A 191 14.16 -7.73 15.79
C GLY A 191 14.52 -8.48 14.50
N ASN A 192 13.52 -8.79 13.66
CA ASN A 192 13.71 -9.43 12.36
C ASN A 192 14.01 -8.39 11.27
N ASN A 193 14.44 -8.87 10.09
CA ASN A 193 14.55 -8.03 8.88
C ASN A 193 15.44 -6.77 9.03
N LEU A 194 16.45 -6.84 9.89
CA LEU A 194 17.46 -5.79 10.04
C LEU A 194 18.48 -5.91 8.91
N ASP A 195 18.15 -5.35 7.76
CA ASP A 195 18.95 -5.35 6.55
C ASP A 195 19.30 -3.94 6.08
N GLN A 196 20.06 -3.83 4.98
CA GLN A 196 20.47 -2.54 4.42
C GLN A 196 19.27 -1.69 3.98
N THR A 197 18.21 -2.31 3.47
CA THR A 197 16.97 -1.61 3.08
C THR A 197 16.33 -0.95 4.28
N TYR A 198 16.28 -1.64 5.42
CA TYR A 198 15.79 -1.04 6.67
C TYR A 198 16.70 0.10 7.17
N LEU A 199 18.02 -0.08 7.13
CA LEU A 199 19.00 0.91 7.60
C LEU A 199 19.01 2.19 6.75
N ASN A 200 18.67 2.09 5.47
CA ASN A 200 18.58 3.23 4.55
C ASN A 200 17.36 4.14 4.82
N ARG A 201 16.55 3.83 5.84
CA ARG A 201 15.49 4.73 6.33
C ARG A 201 16.09 6.06 6.77
N THR A 202 16.09 7.00 5.87
CA THR A 202 16.72 8.30 6.12
C THR A 202 15.77 9.34 6.72
N ASN A 203 16.38 10.36 7.36
CA ASN A 203 15.77 11.44 8.11
C ASN A 203 14.90 12.43 7.29
N GLN A 204 14.07 11.98 6.37
CA GLN A 204 13.16 12.87 5.61
C GLN A 204 11.96 13.39 6.40
N LYS A 205 11.87 13.08 7.68
CA LYS A 205 10.87 13.67 8.59
C LYS A 205 10.81 15.21 8.53
N LYS A 206 11.90 15.87 8.13
CA LYS A 206 11.95 17.34 8.01
C LYS A 206 11.06 17.86 6.88
N LEU A 207 11.13 17.28 5.66
CA LEU A 207 10.31 17.73 4.52
C LEU A 207 8.83 17.54 4.81
N TYR A 208 8.43 16.35 5.24
CA TYR A 208 7.04 16.04 5.61
C TYR A 208 6.45 17.05 6.62
N LYS A 209 7.27 17.53 7.56
CA LYS A 209 6.85 18.48 8.60
C LYS A 209 6.96 19.95 8.19
N SER A 210 7.43 20.26 6.98
CA SER A 210 7.51 21.65 6.51
C SER A 210 6.11 22.28 6.42
N GLU A 211 6.06 23.61 6.53
CA GLU A 211 4.83 24.36 6.44
C GLU A 211 4.14 24.15 5.07
N SER A 212 4.92 24.14 3.98
CA SER A 212 4.41 23.88 2.64
C SER A 212 3.71 22.52 2.54
N MET A 213 4.30 21.47 3.12
CA MET A 213 3.69 20.14 3.11
C MET A 213 2.44 20.04 4.00
N ARG A 214 2.38 20.82 5.09
CA ARG A 214 1.16 20.93 5.91
C ARG A 214 0.05 21.61 5.13
N GLN A 215 0.36 22.71 4.45
CA GLN A 215 -0.59 23.45 3.65
C GLN A 215 -1.20 22.58 2.54
N ILE A 216 -0.36 21.83 1.80
CA ILE A 216 -0.84 20.92 0.76
C ILE A 216 -1.76 19.84 1.34
N ARG A 217 -1.42 19.25 2.50
CA ARG A 217 -2.31 18.27 3.14
C ARG A 217 -3.64 18.88 3.57
N HIS A 218 -3.62 20.11 4.08
CA HIS A 218 -4.83 20.84 4.39
C HIS A 218 -5.71 21.04 3.13
N GLU A 219 -5.14 21.50 2.04
CA GLU A 219 -5.84 21.66 0.76
C GLU A 219 -6.44 20.35 0.25
N TRP A 220 -5.70 19.24 0.38
CA TRP A 220 -6.24 17.93 0.03
C TRP A 220 -7.38 17.49 0.95
N ALA A 221 -7.29 17.78 2.24
CA ALA A 221 -8.36 17.49 3.18
C ALA A 221 -9.64 18.28 2.83
N GLN A 222 -9.53 19.57 2.48
CA GLN A 222 -10.68 20.38 2.05
C GLN A 222 -11.30 19.83 0.77
N ARG A 223 -10.48 19.47 -0.23
CA ARG A 223 -10.99 18.83 -1.46
C ARG A 223 -11.71 17.51 -1.19
N LEU A 224 -11.21 16.70 -0.25
CA LEU A 224 -11.86 15.46 0.16
C LEU A 224 -13.22 15.73 0.82
N ILE A 225 -13.31 16.74 1.69
CA ILE A 225 -14.56 17.16 2.32
C ILE A 225 -15.58 17.59 1.26
N GLU A 226 -15.18 18.48 0.36
CA GLU A 226 -16.02 18.96 -0.74
C GLU A 226 -16.53 17.81 -1.60
N TYR A 227 -15.66 16.90 -2.01
CA TYR A 227 -16.04 15.72 -2.79
C TYR A 227 -17.08 14.86 -2.06
N ARG A 228 -16.87 14.58 -0.77
CA ARG A 228 -17.77 13.75 0.04
C ARG A 228 -19.15 14.40 0.29
N THR A 229 -19.24 15.71 0.25
CA THR A 229 -20.53 16.42 0.41
C THR A 229 -21.37 16.40 -0.88
N GLN A 230 -20.80 15.99 -2.00
CA GLN A 230 -21.46 15.89 -3.30
C GLN A 230 -21.98 14.48 -3.61
N LEU A 231 -21.62 13.49 -2.79
CA LEU A 231 -22.07 12.09 -2.89
C LEU A 231 -23.40 11.88 -2.14
#